data_145e49250ed8f894b7cf27c583b60bb6
#
_entry.id   145e49250ed8f894b7cf27c583b60bb6
#
_cell.length_a   1.000
_cell.length_b   1.000
_cell.length_c   1.000
_cell.angle_alpha   90.00
_cell.angle_beta   90.00
_cell.angle_gamma   90.00
#
_symmetry.space_group_name_H-M   'P 1'
#
loop_
_entity.id
_entity.type
_entity.pdbx_description
1 polymer ?
#
loop_
_entity_poly.entity_id
_entity_poly.type
_entity_poly.pdbx_seq_one_letter_code
_entity_poly.pdbx_strand_id
1 'polypeptide(L)'
;MIVFEKIRWKNFLSTGNTFIEMDLVGSSATLVVGHNGSGKSTMLDALTFVLFNKPFRKILKGQLVNSVNEKDCVVEVEFNIGSINYHVVRGIKPNVFKIFRNGQLIDQDAANKDYQKYLEQSILGLNYKSFTQVVILGSSTFVPFMQLGAVVRREIIEDLLDIKVFSQMNAILKDRIKDTREEQKACVHELALAQQKVQLKEENIDNLEQQSDKYLKEKRDRIDRNLQRSDAIDGEVHTITEVIGNLEPKITKLDDYKDKYDSLKESRTKLNQTLKKTQKDIVFFESNDVCPTCTQE
;
A
#
# COMPACT_ATOMS: atom_id res chain seq x y z
N MET A 1 2.99 5.11 22.78
CA MET A 1 3.77 6.37 22.67
C MET A 1 5.26 5.99 22.75
N ILE A 2 6.10 6.58 21.90
CA ILE A 2 7.55 6.40 21.95
C ILE A 2 8.10 7.44 22.94
N VAL A 3 8.94 7.00 23.87
CA VAL A 3 9.62 7.86 24.84
C VAL A 3 11.12 7.64 24.69
N PHE A 4 11.82 8.61 24.14
CA PHE A 4 13.26 8.58 24.05
C PHE A 4 13.86 8.89 25.42
N GLU A 5 14.70 7.98 25.95
CA GLU A 5 15.28 8.12 27.28
C GLU A 5 16.67 8.75 27.22
N LYS A 6 17.53 8.18 26.38
CA LYS A 6 18.93 8.54 26.35
C LYS A 6 19.48 8.45 24.93
N ILE A 7 20.35 9.38 24.57
CA ILE A 7 21.17 9.31 23.36
C ILE A 7 22.62 9.52 23.71
N ARG A 8 23.50 8.74 23.10
CA ARG A 8 24.95 8.92 23.24
C ARG A 8 25.68 8.67 21.93
N TRP A 9 26.77 9.40 21.75
CA TRP A 9 27.59 9.27 20.54
C TRP A 9 29.04 9.59 20.78
N LYS A 10 29.93 9.03 19.97
CA LYS A 10 31.36 9.32 19.92
C LYS A 10 31.87 9.27 18.49
N ASN A 11 32.96 9.98 18.24
CA ASN A 11 33.57 10.09 16.89
C ASN A 11 32.58 10.46 15.79
N PHE A 12 31.54 11.18 16.14
CA PHE A 12 30.47 11.59 15.24
C PHE A 12 30.59 13.09 14.96
N LEU A 13 30.80 13.47 13.70
CA LEU A 13 31.08 14.85 13.25
C LEU A 13 32.27 15.46 13.98
N SER A 14 32.10 16.56 14.71
CA SER A 14 33.16 17.26 15.47
C SER A 14 33.44 16.67 16.85
N THR A 15 32.74 15.60 17.26
CA THR A 15 32.90 15.01 18.59
C THR A 15 34.06 14.01 18.64
N GLY A 16 34.79 13.98 19.73
CA GLY A 16 35.95 13.12 19.93
C GLY A 16 35.59 11.68 20.35
N ASN A 17 36.60 10.94 20.82
CA ASN A 17 36.48 9.51 21.15
C ASN A 17 35.80 9.22 22.50
N THR A 18 35.45 10.26 23.27
CA THR A 18 34.66 10.12 24.50
C THR A 18 33.18 10.18 24.17
N PHE A 19 32.41 9.31 24.79
CA PHE A 19 30.94 9.39 24.63
C PHE A 19 30.41 10.70 25.19
N ILE A 20 29.67 11.41 24.37
CA ILE A 20 28.76 12.48 24.80
C ILE A 20 27.42 11.80 25.02
N GLU A 21 26.84 12.01 26.17
CA GLU A 21 25.60 11.43 26.62
C GLU A 21 24.58 12.54 26.92
N MET A 22 23.35 12.35 26.52
CA MET A 22 22.26 13.25 26.82
C MET A 22 21.05 12.46 27.30
N ASP A 23 20.58 12.78 28.49
CA ASP A 23 19.33 12.32 29.07
C ASP A 23 18.16 13.17 28.48
N LEU A 24 17.15 12.50 27.94
CA LEU A 24 16.01 13.13 27.30
C LEU A 24 14.73 13.10 28.16
N VAL A 25 14.77 12.43 29.31
CA VAL A 25 13.61 12.26 30.23
C VAL A 25 13.77 13.05 31.52
N GLY A 26 14.98 13.50 31.83
CA GLY A 26 15.29 14.18 33.11
C GLY A 26 14.51 15.46 33.40
N SER A 27 13.90 16.09 32.38
CA SER A 27 13.03 17.25 32.55
C SER A 27 11.99 17.35 31.41
N SER A 28 10.86 18.03 31.64
CA SER A 28 9.81 18.27 30.65
C SER A 28 10.27 19.13 29.47
N ALA A 29 11.31 19.93 29.66
CA ALA A 29 11.93 20.76 28.62
C ALA A 29 13.43 20.94 28.93
N THR A 30 14.26 20.78 27.90
CA THR A 30 15.71 20.96 28.01
C THR A 30 16.17 22.05 27.05
N LEU A 31 16.84 23.08 27.57
CA LEU A 31 17.44 24.14 26.78
C LEU A 31 18.91 23.80 26.49
N VAL A 32 19.24 23.64 25.21
CA VAL A 32 20.63 23.40 24.75
C VAL A 32 21.24 24.71 24.30
N VAL A 33 22.21 25.21 25.07
CA VAL A 33 22.90 26.49 24.85
C VAL A 33 24.36 26.26 24.44
N GLY A 34 24.89 27.11 23.57
CA GLY A 34 26.27 27.05 23.13
C GLY A 34 26.54 27.94 21.92
N HIS A 35 27.82 28.25 21.70
CA HIS A 35 28.26 29.03 20.52
C HIS A 35 27.95 28.32 19.20
N ASN A 36 27.98 29.07 18.09
CA ASN A 36 27.86 28.48 16.76
C ASN A 36 29.03 27.51 16.52
N GLY A 37 28.72 26.32 15.99
CA GLY A 37 29.75 25.27 15.84
C GLY A 37 29.97 24.35 17.05
N SER A 38 29.39 24.64 18.23
CA SER A 38 29.57 23.81 19.45
C SER A 38 28.89 22.43 19.43
N GLY A 39 28.23 22.08 18.35
CA GLY A 39 27.63 20.75 18.20
C GLY A 39 26.15 20.65 18.62
N LYS A 40 25.43 21.76 18.86
CA LYS A 40 23.98 21.73 19.22
C LYS A 40 23.12 20.91 18.27
N SER A 41 23.32 21.08 16.97
CA SER A 41 22.57 20.32 15.93
C SER A 41 23.11 18.90 15.71
N THR A 42 24.27 18.55 16.27
CA THR A 42 24.86 17.22 16.14
C THR A 42 23.99 16.15 16.80
N MET A 43 23.29 16.49 17.88
CA MET A 43 22.31 15.62 18.52
C MET A 43 21.20 15.20 17.56
N LEU A 44 20.66 16.14 16.77
CA LEU A 44 19.59 15.84 15.79
C LEU A 44 20.10 14.95 14.67
N ASP A 45 21.32 15.18 14.19
CA ASP A 45 21.96 14.30 13.21
C ASP A 45 22.22 12.91 13.78
N ALA A 46 22.67 12.83 15.03
CA ALA A 46 22.91 11.58 15.73
C ALA A 46 21.62 10.78 15.90
N LEU A 47 20.55 11.42 16.36
CA LEU A 47 19.24 10.79 16.54
C LEU A 47 18.68 10.25 15.21
N THR A 48 18.70 11.05 14.17
CA THR A 48 18.19 10.61 12.86
C THR A 48 19.11 9.57 12.22
N PHE A 49 20.42 9.68 12.43
CA PHE A 49 21.36 8.68 11.91
C PHE A 49 21.17 7.32 12.58
N VAL A 50 21.05 7.25 13.91
CA VAL A 50 20.90 5.97 14.61
C VAL A 50 19.59 5.27 14.24
N LEU A 51 18.51 6.02 14.08
CA LEU A 51 17.18 5.47 13.73
C LEU A 51 17.05 5.14 12.25
N PHE A 52 17.46 6.04 11.36
CA PHE A 52 17.15 5.95 9.92
C PHE A 52 18.37 5.80 9.01
N ASN A 53 19.58 5.69 9.56
CA ASN A 53 20.84 5.62 8.79
C ASN A 53 21.06 6.85 7.89
N LYS A 54 20.44 7.98 8.22
CA LYS A 54 20.54 9.25 7.50
C LYS A 54 20.65 10.39 8.50
N PRO A 55 21.61 11.33 8.33
CA PRO A 55 21.64 12.54 9.15
C PRO A 55 20.44 13.43 8.86
N PHE A 56 20.11 14.31 9.79
CA PHE A 56 19.06 15.31 9.62
C PHE A 56 19.47 16.39 8.60
N ARG A 57 20.69 16.89 8.70
CA ARG A 57 21.25 17.83 7.74
C ARG A 57 21.71 17.11 6.46
N LYS A 58 21.83 17.83 5.36
CA LYS A 58 22.31 17.29 4.07
C LYS A 58 23.85 17.07 4.13
N ILE A 59 24.28 16.08 4.88
CA ILE A 59 25.67 15.66 5.07
C ILE A 59 25.83 14.27 4.49
N LEU A 60 26.92 14.01 3.79
CA LEU A 60 27.22 12.68 3.27
C LEU A 60 27.61 11.73 4.41
N LYS A 61 27.20 10.46 4.34
CA LYS A 61 27.46 9.47 5.39
C LYS A 61 28.95 9.35 5.76
N GLY A 62 29.84 9.45 4.78
CA GLY A 62 31.28 9.42 5.04
C GLY A 62 31.81 10.60 5.87
N GLN A 63 31.14 11.74 5.82
CA GLN A 63 31.51 12.95 6.58
C GLN A 63 30.97 12.94 8.02
N LEU A 64 30.16 11.93 8.40
CA LEU A 64 29.66 11.76 9.76
C LEU A 64 30.76 11.27 10.72
N VAL A 65 31.75 10.60 10.18
CA VAL A 65 32.91 10.14 11.00
C VAL A 65 33.81 11.33 11.31
N ASN A 66 34.25 11.43 12.55
CA ASN A 66 35.20 12.46 12.96
C ASN A 66 36.46 12.43 12.09
N SER A 67 36.82 13.59 11.52
CA SER A 67 37.93 13.70 10.55
C SER A 67 39.33 13.54 11.16
N VAL A 68 39.45 13.60 12.49
CA VAL A 68 40.72 13.42 13.18
C VAL A 68 40.93 11.94 13.52
N ASN A 69 39.91 11.28 14.06
CA ASN A 69 40.00 9.88 14.51
C ASN A 69 39.72 8.88 13.39
N GLU A 70 38.92 9.25 12.40
CA GLU A 70 38.54 8.49 11.18
C GLU A 70 37.96 7.08 11.40
N LYS A 71 37.70 6.70 12.64
CA LYS A 71 37.25 5.37 13.08
C LYS A 71 36.30 5.42 14.26
N ASP A 72 35.74 4.28 14.62
CA ASP A 72 34.93 4.03 15.81
C ASP A 72 33.82 5.06 16.04
N CYS A 73 33.20 5.52 14.93
CA CYS A 73 32.01 6.36 15.00
C CYS A 73 30.83 5.50 15.44
N VAL A 74 30.30 5.77 16.62
CA VAL A 74 29.19 5.03 17.21
C VAL A 74 28.15 6.01 17.73
N VAL A 75 26.88 5.71 17.44
CA VAL A 75 25.70 6.41 17.97
C VAL A 75 24.77 5.38 18.54
N GLU A 76 24.24 5.66 19.71
CA GLU A 76 23.30 4.78 20.42
C GLU A 76 22.12 5.59 20.93
N VAL A 77 20.94 4.97 20.93
CA VAL A 77 19.72 5.56 21.49
C VAL A 77 18.95 4.51 22.27
N GLU A 78 18.45 4.91 23.41
CA GLU A 78 17.56 4.12 24.24
C GLU A 78 16.17 4.78 24.25
N PHE A 79 15.14 4.00 24.05
CA PHE A 79 13.76 4.46 24.06
C PHE A 79 12.80 3.36 24.47
N ASN A 80 11.67 3.76 24.99
CA ASN A 80 10.58 2.85 25.38
C ASN A 80 9.37 2.99 24.48
N ILE A 81 8.73 1.87 24.20
CA ILE A 81 7.41 1.81 23.56
C ILE A 81 6.51 0.97 24.47
N GLY A 82 5.60 1.65 25.20
CA GLY A 82 4.86 1.00 26.27
C GLY A 82 5.80 0.48 27.38
N SER A 83 5.75 -0.81 27.67
CA SER A 83 6.60 -1.50 28.64
C SER A 83 7.88 -2.09 28.05
N ILE A 84 8.13 -1.91 26.76
CA ILE A 84 9.27 -2.52 26.07
C ILE A 84 10.37 -1.48 25.91
N ASN A 85 11.55 -1.82 26.42
CA ASN A 85 12.76 -1.03 26.24
C ASN A 85 13.48 -1.46 24.96
N TYR A 86 13.87 -0.48 24.16
CA TYR A 86 14.68 -0.67 22.96
C TYR A 86 15.98 0.11 23.07
N HIS A 87 17.08 -0.54 22.70
CA HIS A 87 18.38 0.08 22.58
C HIS A 87 18.91 -0.18 21.17
N VAL A 88 19.14 0.88 20.41
CA VAL A 88 19.63 0.82 19.04
C VAL A 88 21.03 1.36 18.98
N VAL A 89 21.96 0.58 18.41
CA VAL A 89 23.38 0.92 18.23
C VAL A 89 23.68 0.97 16.74
N ARG A 90 24.26 2.06 16.28
CA ARG A 90 24.71 2.21 14.91
C ARG A 90 26.12 2.79 14.84
N GLY A 91 26.95 2.18 14.02
CA GLY A 91 28.35 2.59 13.83
C GLY A 91 28.76 2.76 12.37
N ILE A 92 29.81 3.54 12.19
CA ILE A 92 30.54 3.67 10.91
C ILE A 92 32.01 3.41 11.22
N LYS A 93 32.65 2.52 10.45
CA LYS A 93 34.07 2.14 10.62
C LYS A 93 34.40 1.65 12.04
N PRO A 94 33.88 0.45 12.44
CA PRO A 94 33.22 -0.57 11.67
C PRO A 94 31.72 -0.25 11.42
N ASN A 95 31.16 -0.83 10.36
CA ASN A 95 29.73 -0.74 10.11
C ASN A 95 29.00 -1.67 11.09
N VAL A 96 28.30 -1.08 12.04
CA VAL A 96 27.56 -1.80 13.09
C VAL A 96 26.09 -1.34 13.03
N PHE A 97 25.17 -2.29 13.13
CA PHE A 97 23.77 -2.00 13.35
C PHE A 97 23.19 -3.09 14.24
N LYS A 98 22.81 -2.75 15.45
CA LYS A 98 22.25 -3.67 16.44
C LYS A 98 21.00 -3.09 17.06
N ILE A 99 20.00 -3.93 17.27
CA ILE A 99 18.77 -3.57 17.98
C ILE A 99 18.59 -4.54 19.13
N PHE A 100 18.48 -4.01 20.32
CA PHE A 100 18.18 -4.78 21.53
C PHE A 100 16.74 -4.50 21.96
N ARG A 101 16.08 -5.53 22.42
CA ARG A 101 14.74 -5.47 23.02
C ARG A 101 14.81 -6.04 24.42
N ASN A 102 14.52 -5.22 25.44
CA ASN A 102 14.65 -5.61 26.85
C ASN A 102 16.04 -6.21 27.18
N GLY A 103 17.10 -5.63 26.63
CA GLY A 103 18.49 -6.08 26.82
C GLY A 103 18.92 -7.29 25.97
N GLN A 104 18.01 -7.94 25.25
CA GLN A 104 18.33 -9.05 24.35
C GLN A 104 18.52 -8.56 22.92
N LEU A 105 19.62 -8.97 22.29
CA LEU A 105 19.85 -8.68 20.88
C LEU A 105 18.79 -9.39 20.04
N ILE A 106 18.09 -8.64 19.18
CA ILE A 106 17.16 -9.23 18.22
C ILE A 106 18.01 -9.93 17.15
N ASP A 107 17.63 -11.16 16.79
CA ASP A 107 18.38 -11.99 15.85
C ASP A 107 18.46 -11.34 14.46
N GLN A 108 19.65 -11.39 13.84
CA GLN A 108 20.00 -10.64 12.62
C GLN A 108 20.21 -11.55 11.40
N ASP A 109 19.44 -12.62 11.26
CA ASP A 109 19.54 -13.54 10.11
C ASP A 109 19.15 -12.91 8.77
N ALA A 110 18.58 -11.69 8.78
CA ALA A 110 18.17 -10.95 7.59
C ALA A 110 19.20 -9.89 7.17
N ALA A 111 19.20 -9.53 5.88
CA ALA A 111 20.05 -8.47 5.36
C ALA A 111 19.79 -7.12 6.07
N ASN A 112 20.84 -6.31 6.25
CA ASN A 112 20.77 -5.00 6.94
C ASN A 112 19.63 -4.07 6.44
N LYS A 113 19.18 -4.23 5.19
CA LYS A 113 18.05 -3.45 4.63
C LYS A 113 16.70 -3.88 5.20
N ASP A 114 16.52 -5.15 5.44
CA ASP A 114 15.27 -5.68 6.00
C ASP A 114 15.19 -5.35 7.49
N TYR A 115 16.34 -5.31 8.15
CA TYR A 115 16.47 -4.88 9.53
C TYR A 115 16.15 -3.39 9.74
N GLN A 116 16.52 -2.54 8.77
CA GLN A 116 16.15 -1.14 8.77
C GLN A 116 14.62 -0.97 8.60
N LYS A 117 14.02 -1.72 7.68
CA LYS A 117 12.56 -1.73 7.51
C LYS A 117 11.83 -2.21 8.76
N TYR A 118 12.35 -3.24 9.42
CA TYR A 118 11.80 -3.73 10.67
C TYR A 118 11.80 -2.65 11.75
N LEU A 119 12.91 -1.90 11.91
CA LEU A 119 13.00 -0.77 12.84
C LEU A 119 11.96 0.32 12.48
N GLU A 120 11.89 0.71 11.21
CA GLU A 120 11.00 1.79 10.77
C GLU A 120 9.51 1.40 10.82
N GLN A 121 9.17 0.21 10.35
CA GLN A 121 7.77 -0.20 10.16
C GLN A 121 7.18 -0.92 11.37
N SER A 122 7.96 -1.80 12.01
CA SER A 122 7.45 -2.66 13.09
C SER A 122 7.69 -2.09 14.48
N ILE A 123 8.79 -1.35 14.68
CA ILE A 123 9.14 -0.78 16.00
C ILE A 123 8.69 0.67 16.10
N LEU A 124 9.16 1.53 15.19
CA LEU A 124 8.88 2.98 15.27
C LEU A 124 7.50 3.36 14.72
N GLY A 125 7.00 2.64 13.71
CA GLY A 125 5.80 3.02 12.97
C GLY A 125 5.94 4.34 12.21
N LEU A 126 7.17 4.84 12.03
CA LEU A 126 7.47 6.12 11.39
C LEU A 126 8.64 5.96 10.42
N ASN A 127 8.54 6.58 9.27
CA ASN A 127 9.67 6.71 8.36
C ASN A 127 10.48 8.00 8.63
N TYR A 128 11.63 8.12 7.98
CA TYR A 128 12.51 9.28 8.10
C TYR A 128 11.79 10.62 7.84
N LYS A 129 10.94 10.69 6.81
CA LYS A 129 10.23 11.93 6.46
C LYS A 129 9.21 12.32 7.54
N SER A 130 8.39 11.36 7.98
CA SER A 130 7.38 11.58 9.01
C SER A 130 8.03 11.97 10.34
N PHE A 131 9.11 11.28 10.72
CA PHE A 131 9.87 11.59 11.93
C PHE A 131 10.43 13.02 11.90
N THR A 132 11.10 13.41 10.81
CA THR A 132 11.70 14.75 10.68
C THR A 132 10.69 15.88 10.56
N GLN A 133 9.45 15.57 10.22
CA GLN A 133 8.37 16.57 10.14
C GLN A 133 7.57 16.70 11.44
N VAL A 134 7.55 15.66 12.28
CA VAL A 134 6.73 15.61 13.49
C VAL A 134 7.57 15.81 14.75
N VAL A 135 8.76 15.21 14.79
CA VAL A 135 9.61 15.21 15.99
C VAL A 135 10.62 16.36 15.96
N ILE A 136 11.15 16.72 14.79
CA ILE A 136 12.16 17.78 14.65
C ILE A 136 11.52 19.02 14.03
N LEU A 137 11.17 20.01 14.86
CA LEU A 137 10.55 21.25 14.44
C LEU A 137 11.49 22.44 14.51
N GLY A 138 11.38 23.37 13.59
CA GLY A 138 12.03 24.67 13.68
C GLY A 138 13.51 24.76 13.29
N SER A 139 14.07 23.79 12.55
CA SER A 139 15.42 23.89 11.98
C SER A 139 15.40 24.64 10.63
N SER A 140 16.59 25.08 10.16
CA SER A 140 16.74 25.79 8.88
C SER A 140 16.30 24.98 7.65
N THR A 141 16.16 23.68 7.79
CA THR A 141 15.69 22.77 6.72
C THR A 141 14.24 22.32 6.90
N PHE A 142 13.58 22.74 7.98
CA PHE A 142 12.20 22.43 8.25
C PHE A 142 11.28 23.21 7.31
N VAL A 143 10.44 22.48 6.58
CA VAL A 143 9.36 23.06 5.76
C VAL A 143 8.06 22.81 6.53
N PRO A 144 7.30 23.85 6.91
CA PRO A 144 6.02 23.66 7.60
C PRO A 144 5.09 22.70 6.83
N PHE A 145 4.39 21.86 7.56
CA PHE A 145 3.51 20.83 6.98
C PHE A 145 2.58 21.39 5.88
N MET A 146 2.02 22.57 6.11
CA MET A 146 1.10 23.21 5.15
C MET A 146 1.76 23.68 3.86
N GLN A 147 3.07 23.89 3.86
CA GLN A 147 3.86 24.26 2.68
C GLN A 147 4.36 23.07 1.88
N LEU A 148 4.23 21.86 2.43
CA LEU A 148 4.56 20.64 1.72
C LEU A 148 3.58 20.40 0.57
N GLY A 149 4.06 19.80 -0.52
CA GLY A 149 3.21 19.35 -1.63
C GLY A 149 2.15 18.35 -1.17
N ALA A 150 0.98 18.35 -1.80
CA ALA A 150 -0.16 17.53 -1.41
C ALA A 150 0.16 16.02 -1.27
N VAL A 151 1.01 15.48 -2.14
CA VAL A 151 1.45 14.07 -2.12
C VAL A 151 2.25 13.76 -0.85
N VAL A 152 3.19 14.65 -0.48
CA VAL A 152 4.05 14.48 0.70
C VAL A 152 3.23 14.60 1.99
N ARG A 153 2.28 15.55 2.05
CA ARG A 153 1.37 15.67 3.19
C ARG A 153 0.54 14.41 3.40
N ARG A 154 -0.01 13.85 2.31
CA ARG A 154 -0.77 12.60 2.36
C ARG A 154 0.10 11.45 2.88
N GLU A 155 1.32 11.29 2.37
CA GLU A 155 2.27 10.24 2.79
C GLU A 155 2.55 10.32 4.30
N ILE A 156 2.75 11.53 4.84
CA ILE A 156 2.98 11.74 6.27
C ILE A 156 1.74 11.39 7.11
N ILE A 157 0.55 11.79 6.66
CA ILE A 157 -0.71 11.47 7.35
C ILE A 157 -0.96 9.96 7.34
N GLU A 158 -0.76 9.32 6.19
CA GLU A 158 -0.93 7.86 6.04
C GLU A 158 0.03 7.09 6.95
N ASP A 159 1.26 7.58 7.13
CA ASP A 159 2.23 7.03 8.07
C ASP A 159 1.79 7.20 9.53
N LEU A 160 1.42 8.42 9.91
CA LEU A 160 1.05 8.74 11.30
C LEU A 160 -0.19 7.98 11.77
N LEU A 161 -1.12 7.75 10.86
CA LEU A 161 -2.38 7.07 11.17
C LEU A 161 -2.31 5.56 10.93
N ASP A 162 -1.17 5.04 10.46
CA ASP A 162 -0.98 3.63 10.06
C ASP A 162 -2.06 3.15 9.07
N ILE A 163 -2.46 4.03 8.13
CA ILE A 163 -3.51 3.76 7.15
C ILE A 163 -2.98 3.45 5.75
N LYS A 164 -1.67 3.22 5.60
CA LYS A 164 -1.04 2.84 4.32
C LYS A 164 -1.64 1.58 3.71
N VAL A 165 -2.15 0.68 4.54
CA VAL A 165 -2.85 -0.53 4.09
C VAL A 165 -4.00 -0.20 3.14
N PHE A 166 -4.72 0.92 3.36
CA PHE A 166 -5.83 1.31 2.49
C PHE A 166 -5.36 1.84 1.14
N SER A 167 -4.25 2.55 1.09
CA SER A 167 -3.63 2.97 -0.16
C SER A 167 -3.17 1.77 -0.99
N GLN A 168 -2.62 0.74 -0.35
CA GLN A 168 -2.26 -0.53 -0.99
C GLN A 168 -3.50 -1.30 -1.47
N MET A 169 -4.53 -1.41 -0.64
CA MET A 169 -5.81 -2.03 -1.03
C MET A 169 -6.46 -1.30 -2.20
N ASN A 170 -6.42 0.04 -2.20
CA ASN A 170 -6.96 0.84 -3.30
C ASN A 170 -6.17 0.64 -4.61
N ALA A 171 -4.86 0.48 -4.54
CA ALA A 171 -4.04 0.15 -5.71
C ALA A 171 -4.44 -1.22 -6.29
N ILE A 172 -4.51 -2.26 -5.45
CA ILE A 172 -4.94 -3.61 -5.86
C ILE A 172 -6.37 -3.59 -6.44
N LEU A 173 -7.27 -2.82 -5.81
CA LEU A 173 -8.64 -2.69 -6.28
C LEU A 173 -8.72 -2.01 -7.65
N LYS A 174 -7.91 -0.97 -7.88
CA LYS A 174 -7.82 -0.30 -9.19
C LYS A 174 -7.34 -1.24 -10.29
N ASP A 175 -6.35 -2.07 -10.00
CA ASP A 175 -5.84 -3.05 -10.96
C ASP A 175 -6.93 -4.09 -11.29
N ARG A 176 -7.62 -4.65 -10.29
CA ARG A 176 -8.74 -5.57 -10.49
C ARG A 176 -9.89 -4.95 -11.29
N ILE A 177 -10.25 -3.69 -10.98
CA ILE A 177 -11.28 -2.96 -11.73
C ILE A 177 -10.84 -2.76 -13.18
N LYS A 178 -9.57 -2.49 -13.43
CA LYS A 178 -9.03 -2.36 -14.79
C LYS A 178 -9.15 -3.67 -15.55
N ASP A 179 -8.71 -4.78 -14.96
CA ASP A 179 -8.79 -6.11 -15.57
C ASP A 179 -10.24 -6.51 -15.89
N THR A 180 -11.14 -6.32 -14.92
CA THR A 180 -12.58 -6.60 -15.12
C THR A 180 -13.21 -5.72 -16.23
N ARG A 181 -12.76 -4.47 -16.33
CA ARG A 181 -13.22 -3.57 -17.42
C ARG A 181 -12.68 -3.98 -18.79
N GLU A 182 -11.46 -4.49 -18.85
CA GLU A 182 -10.88 -5.01 -20.09
C GLU A 182 -11.61 -6.29 -20.53
N GLU A 183 -11.88 -7.21 -19.61
CA GLU A 183 -12.71 -8.39 -19.85
C GLU A 183 -14.13 -8.02 -20.33
N GLN A 184 -14.77 -7.07 -19.65
CA GLN A 184 -16.09 -6.56 -20.06
C GLN A 184 -16.07 -5.99 -21.48
N LYS A 185 -15.05 -5.20 -21.83
CA LYS A 185 -14.89 -4.65 -23.17
C LYS A 185 -14.68 -5.76 -24.20
N ALA A 186 -13.90 -6.78 -23.89
CA ALA A 186 -13.71 -7.93 -24.77
C ALA A 186 -15.02 -8.67 -25.04
N CYS A 187 -15.80 -8.96 -23.98
CA CYS A 187 -17.12 -9.59 -24.10
C CYS A 187 -18.11 -8.73 -24.93
N VAL A 188 -18.14 -7.42 -24.72
CA VAL A 188 -18.99 -6.50 -25.49
C VAL A 188 -18.58 -6.50 -26.97
N HIS A 189 -17.27 -6.52 -27.24
CA HIS A 189 -16.75 -6.59 -28.61
C HIS A 189 -17.12 -7.92 -29.29
N GLU A 190 -16.97 -9.05 -28.60
CA GLU A 190 -17.37 -10.36 -29.11
C GLU A 190 -18.88 -10.42 -29.37
N LEU A 191 -19.69 -9.87 -28.48
CA LEU A 191 -21.14 -9.76 -28.67
C LEU A 191 -21.48 -8.96 -29.93
N ALA A 192 -20.84 -7.80 -30.11
CA ALA A 192 -21.08 -6.96 -31.31
C ALA A 192 -20.68 -7.67 -32.60
N LEU A 193 -19.51 -8.39 -32.58
CA LEU A 193 -19.07 -9.21 -33.70
C LEU A 193 -20.07 -10.37 -33.99
N ALA A 194 -20.60 -11.01 -32.97
CA ALA A 194 -21.59 -12.06 -33.10
C ALA A 194 -22.92 -11.52 -33.69
N GLN A 195 -23.36 -10.38 -33.20
CA GLN A 195 -24.56 -9.69 -33.73
C GLN A 195 -24.36 -9.31 -35.20
N GLN A 196 -23.23 -8.73 -35.55
CA GLN A 196 -22.91 -8.37 -36.93
C GLN A 196 -22.87 -9.60 -37.85
N LYS A 197 -22.32 -10.74 -37.36
CA LYS A 197 -22.35 -12.01 -38.11
C LYS A 197 -23.79 -12.53 -38.33
N VAL A 198 -24.64 -12.37 -37.33
CA VAL A 198 -26.07 -12.75 -37.48
C VAL A 198 -26.75 -11.86 -38.53
N GLN A 199 -26.57 -10.54 -38.43
CA GLN A 199 -27.13 -9.60 -39.36
C GLN A 199 -26.69 -9.83 -40.81
N LEU A 200 -25.37 -10.05 -41.01
CA LEU A 200 -24.84 -10.42 -42.34
C LEU A 200 -25.40 -11.72 -42.88
N LYS A 201 -25.71 -12.68 -42.00
CA LYS A 201 -26.38 -13.93 -42.42
C LYS A 201 -27.84 -13.73 -42.78
N GLU A 202 -28.57 -12.88 -42.00
CA GLU A 202 -29.93 -12.51 -42.29
C GLU A 202 -30.03 -11.74 -43.62
N GLU A 203 -29.17 -10.76 -43.86
CA GLU A 203 -29.06 -10.06 -45.14
C GLU A 203 -28.75 -10.99 -46.32
N ASN A 204 -27.89 -11.99 -46.12
CA ASN A 204 -27.60 -13.01 -47.13
C ASN A 204 -28.82 -13.93 -47.38
N ILE A 205 -29.57 -14.27 -46.35
CA ILE A 205 -30.82 -15.05 -46.48
C ILE A 205 -31.84 -14.27 -47.30
N ASP A 206 -32.05 -12.98 -46.95
CA ASP A 206 -32.97 -12.10 -47.68
C ASP A 206 -32.58 -11.97 -49.17
N ASN A 207 -31.29 -11.83 -49.45
CA ASN A 207 -30.79 -11.77 -50.83
C ASN A 207 -31.00 -13.09 -51.58
N LEU A 208 -30.83 -14.23 -50.91
CA LEU A 208 -31.06 -15.56 -51.48
C LEU A 208 -32.56 -15.82 -51.72
N GLU A 209 -33.43 -15.37 -50.83
CA GLU A 209 -34.87 -15.43 -50.99
C GLU A 209 -35.33 -14.59 -52.17
N GLN A 210 -34.85 -13.34 -52.31
CA GLN A 210 -35.15 -12.48 -53.45
C GLN A 210 -34.66 -13.08 -54.79
N GLN A 211 -33.51 -13.72 -54.79
CA GLN A 211 -33.03 -14.44 -55.98
C GLN A 211 -33.86 -15.70 -56.28
N SER A 212 -34.29 -16.41 -55.24
CA SER A 212 -35.17 -17.58 -55.35
C SER A 212 -36.51 -17.20 -55.93
N ASP A 213 -37.16 -16.11 -55.46
CA ASP A 213 -38.42 -15.59 -55.95
C ASP A 213 -38.35 -15.17 -57.41
N LYS A 214 -37.26 -14.57 -57.86
CA LYS A 214 -37.03 -14.29 -59.28
C LYS A 214 -36.91 -15.58 -60.09
N TYR A 215 -36.26 -16.60 -59.57
CA TYR A 215 -36.09 -17.88 -60.24
C TYR A 215 -37.39 -18.70 -60.29
N LEU A 216 -38.25 -18.56 -59.26
CA LEU A 216 -39.56 -19.19 -59.20
C LEU A 216 -40.55 -18.62 -60.22
N LYS A 217 -40.43 -17.34 -60.52
CA LYS A 217 -41.23 -16.70 -61.60
C LYS A 217 -40.95 -17.28 -63.00
N GLU A 218 -39.69 -17.77 -63.17
CA GLU A 218 -39.25 -18.30 -64.49
C GLU A 218 -39.43 -19.81 -64.63
N LYS A 219 -39.67 -20.57 -63.57
CA LYS A 219 -39.80 -22.04 -63.68
C LYS A 219 -40.73 -22.63 -62.62
N ARG A 220 -42.02 -22.72 -62.95
CA ARG A 220 -43.06 -23.40 -62.16
C ARG A 220 -42.80 -24.87 -61.84
N ASP A 221 -41.87 -25.52 -62.53
CA ASP A 221 -41.61 -26.99 -62.42
C ASP A 221 -40.66 -27.35 -61.27
N ARG A 222 -40.23 -26.43 -60.35
CA ARG A 222 -39.34 -26.67 -59.22
C ARG A 222 -39.96 -26.55 -57.84
N ILE A 223 -41.30 -26.43 -57.76
CA ILE A 223 -41.96 -26.22 -56.45
C ILE A 223 -41.70 -27.35 -55.45
N ASP A 224 -41.63 -28.60 -55.87
CA ASP A 224 -41.40 -29.72 -54.95
C ASP A 224 -40.00 -29.77 -54.38
N ARG A 225 -39.00 -29.30 -55.12
CA ARG A 225 -37.62 -29.20 -54.58
C ARG A 225 -37.43 -28.01 -53.61
N ASN A 226 -38.24 -26.96 -53.78
CA ASN A 226 -38.17 -25.80 -52.91
C ASN A 226 -38.97 -26.01 -51.61
N LEU A 227 -40.04 -26.81 -51.61
CA LEU A 227 -40.74 -27.23 -50.40
C LEU A 227 -39.84 -28.05 -49.48
N GLN A 228 -39.08 -29.02 -50.01
CA GLN A 228 -38.12 -29.81 -49.25
C GLN A 228 -36.98 -28.92 -48.66
N ARG A 229 -36.67 -27.83 -49.38
CA ARG A 229 -35.61 -26.90 -48.90
C ARG A 229 -36.15 -25.93 -47.86
N SER A 230 -37.46 -25.57 -47.93
CA SER A 230 -38.15 -24.82 -46.88
C SER A 230 -38.16 -25.62 -45.55
N ASP A 231 -38.46 -26.92 -45.62
CA ASP A 231 -38.48 -27.79 -44.45
C ASP A 231 -37.10 -27.92 -43.81
N ALA A 232 -36.02 -27.89 -44.59
CA ALA A 232 -34.66 -27.92 -44.08
C ALA A 232 -34.28 -26.60 -43.35
N ILE A 233 -34.74 -25.46 -43.91
CA ILE A 233 -34.51 -24.14 -43.29
C ILE A 233 -35.30 -24.02 -41.96
N ASP A 234 -36.53 -24.51 -41.92
CA ASP A 234 -37.32 -24.52 -40.68
C ASP A 234 -36.67 -25.42 -39.60
N GLY A 235 -36.05 -26.55 -39.99
CA GLY A 235 -35.26 -27.39 -39.11
C GLY A 235 -34.00 -26.68 -38.55
N GLU A 236 -33.32 -25.92 -39.42
CA GLU A 236 -32.15 -25.14 -39.00
C GLU A 236 -32.54 -23.97 -38.06
N VAL A 237 -33.66 -23.27 -38.36
CA VAL A 237 -34.22 -22.22 -37.51
C VAL A 237 -34.63 -22.79 -36.15
N HIS A 238 -35.20 -23.98 -36.10
CA HIS A 238 -35.54 -24.66 -34.87
C HIS A 238 -34.29 -24.97 -34.03
N THR A 239 -33.24 -25.45 -34.69
CA THR A 239 -31.96 -25.76 -34.01
C THR A 239 -31.26 -24.49 -33.50
N ILE A 240 -31.28 -23.40 -34.28
CA ILE A 240 -30.75 -22.11 -33.86
C ILE A 240 -31.56 -21.52 -32.69
N THR A 241 -32.87 -21.68 -32.71
CA THR A 241 -33.77 -21.25 -31.64
C THR A 241 -33.49 -22.01 -30.32
N GLU A 242 -33.19 -23.32 -30.39
CA GLU A 242 -32.74 -24.11 -29.25
C GLU A 242 -31.38 -23.62 -28.71
N VAL A 243 -30.45 -23.27 -29.59
CA VAL A 243 -29.15 -22.73 -29.20
C VAL A 243 -29.29 -21.35 -28.53
N ILE A 244 -30.15 -20.49 -29.06
CA ILE A 244 -30.44 -19.18 -28.43
C ILE A 244 -31.12 -19.39 -27.07
N GLY A 245 -32.14 -20.28 -27.00
CA GLY A 245 -32.78 -20.61 -25.72
C GLY A 245 -31.84 -21.23 -24.67
N ASN A 246 -30.77 -21.90 -25.13
CA ASN A 246 -29.70 -22.41 -24.24
C ASN A 246 -28.67 -21.34 -23.84
N LEU A 247 -28.57 -20.24 -24.57
CA LEU A 247 -27.64 -19.14 -24.24
C LEU A 247 -28.25 -18.13 -23.27
N GLU A 248 -29.56 -17.88 -23.34
CA GLU A 248 -30.27 -16.96 -22.43
C GLU A 248 -30.06 -17.30 -20.93
N PRO A 249 -30.23 -18.57 -20.48
CA PRO A 249 -29.98 -18.90 -19.05
C PRO A 249 -28.52 -18.81 -18.66
N LYS A 250 -27.58 -18.80 -19.61
CA LYS A 250 -26.15 -18.57 -19.31
C LYS A 250 -25.87 -17.10 -19.06
N ILE A 251 -26.56 -16.21 -19.78
CA ILE A 251 -26.46 -14.75 -19.59
C ILE A 251 -27.08 -14.38 -18.23
N THR A 252 -28.24 -14.91 -17.89
CA THR A 252 -28.89 -14.70 -16.59
C THR A 252 -28.00 -15.17 -15.44
N LYS A 253 -27.29 -16.30 -15.59
CA LYS A 253 -26.33 -16.75 -14.57
C LYS A 253 -25.15 -15.80 -14.40
N LEU A 254 -24.71 -15.12 -15.46
CA LEU A 254 -23.65 -14.12 -15.38
C LEU A 254 -24.09 -12.88 -14.59
N ASP A 255 -25.35 -12.45 -14.77
CA ASP A 255 -25.91 -11.36 -13.99
C ASP A 255 -26.04 -11.75 -12.50
N ASP A 256 -26.49 -12.99 -12.19
CA ASP A 256 -26.52 -13.52 -10.83
C ASP A 256 -25.12 -13.54 -10.18
N TYR A 257 -24.07 -13.83 -10.96
CA TYR A 257 -22.68 -13.77 -10.45
C TYR A 257 -22.23 -12.34 -10.17
N LYS A 258 -22.67 -11.39 -10.98
CA LYS A 258 -22.36 -9.96 -10.79
C LYS A 258 -23.03 -9.44 -9.52
N ASP A 259 -24.31 -9.75 -9.31
CA ASP A 259 -25.04 -9.36 -8.11
C ASP A 259 -24.42 -9.99 -6.84
N LYS A 260 -24.02 -11.26 -6.91
CA LYS A 260 -23.27 -11.93 -5.81
C LYS A 260 -21.94 -11.27 -5.55
N TYR A 261 -21.21 -10.89 -6.59
CA TYR A 261 -19.93 -10.19 -6.43
C TYR A 261 -20.11 -8.83 -5.75
N ASP A 262 -21.12 -8.04 -6.16
CA ASP A 262 -21.40 -6.73 -5.55
C ASP A 262 -21.84 -6.88 -4.08
N SER A 263 -22.66 -7.87 -3.75
CA SER A 263 -23.05 -8.23 -2.39
C SER A 263 -21.83 -8.65 -1.52
N LEU A 264 -20.92 -9.45 -2.06
CA LEU A 264 -19.69 -9.85 -1.40
C LEU A 264 -18.76 -8.67 -1.17
N LYS A 265 -18.71 -7.73 -2.10
CA LYS A 265 -17.93 -6.50 -1.99
C LYS A 265 -18.46 -5.59 -0.87
N GLU A 266 -19.77 -5.44 -0.76
CA GLU A 266 -20.39 -4.72 0.36
C GLU A 266 -20.13 -5.41 1.70
N SER A 267 -20.29 -6.73 1.76
CA SER A 267 -20.03 -7.54 2.96
C SER A 267 -18.58 -7.42 3.40
N ARG A 268 -17.63 -7.45 2.46
CA ARG A 268 -16.20 -7.22 2.72
C ARG A 268 -15.95 -5.82 3.30
N THR A 269 -16.65 -4.79 2.78
CA THR A 269 -16.50 -3.42 3.29
C THR A 269 -16.98 -3.32 4.74
N LYS A 270 -18.12 -3.94 5.06
CA LYS A 270 -18.66 -4.01 6.44
C LYS A 270 -17.71 -4.78 7.38
N LEU A 271 -17.19 -5.92 6.94
CA LEU A 271 -16.24 -6.72 7.72
C LEU A 271 -14.95 -5.95 8.00
N ASN A 272 -14.42 -5.22 7.02
CA ASN A 272 -13.24 -4.39 7.21
C ASN A 272 -13.48 -3.22 8.19
N GLN A 273 -14.69 -2.65 8.20
CA GLN A 273 -15.07 -1.65 9.21
C GLN A 273 -15.13 -2.26 10.61
N THR A 274 -15.71 -3.46 10.72
CA THR A 274 -15.77 -4.19 11.99
C THR A 274 -14.37 -4.56 12.48
N LEU A 275 -13.52 -5.08 11.61
CA LEU A 275 -12.14 -5.41 11.92
C LEU A 275 -11.36 -4.20 12.45
N LYS A 276 -11.52 -3.03 11.82
CA LYS A 276 -10.93 -1.79 12.30
C LYS A 276 -11.41 -1.39 13.70
N LYS A 277 -12.69 -1.56 13.95
CA LYS A 277 -13.26 -1.26 15.26
C LYS A 277 -12.65 -2.20 16.31
N THR A 278 -12.71 -3.50 16.04
CA THR A 278 -12.15 -4.53 16.93
C THR A 278 -10.64 -4.35 17.17
N GLN A 279 -9.87 -3.99 16.14
CA GLN A 279 -8.45 -3.69 16.32
C GLN A 279 -8.22 -2.47 17.21
N LYS A 280 -9.04 -1.41 17.07
CA LYS A 280 -8.97 -0.26 17.98
C LYS A 280 -9.34 -0.65 19.42
N ASP A 281 -10.36 -1.49 19.56
CA ASP A 281 -10.79 -1.97 20.86
C ASP A 281 -9.70 -2.84 21.50
N ILE A 282 -9.05 -3.72 20.75
CA ILE A 282 -7.90 -4.54 21.22
C ILE A 282 -6.77 -3.61 21.68
N VAL A 283 -6.33 -2.67 20.84
CA VAL A 283 -5.27 -1.71 21.21
C VAL A 283 -5.64 -0.90 22.45
N PHE A 284 -6.92 -0.52 22.57
CA PHE A 284 -7.42 0.17 23.75
C PHE A 284 -7.31 -0.70 25.00
N PHE A 285 -7.73 -1.97 24.96
CA PHE A 285 -7.65 -2.89 26.09
C PHE A 285 -6.23 -3.36 26.39
N GLU A 286 -5.36 -3.50 25.38
CA GLU A 286 -3.94 -3.82 25.58
C GLU A 286 -3.13 -2.66 26.14
N SER A 287 -3.55 -1.42 25.89
CA SER A 287 -2.85 -0.21 26.36
C SER A 287 -3.39 0.39 27.66
N ASN A 288 -4.48 -0.15 28.20
CA ASN A 288 -5.12 0.36 29.40
C ASN A 288 -5.51 -0.80 30.33
N ASP A 289 -4.72 -1.06 31.34
CA ASP A 289 -5.05 -2.00 32.41
C ASP A 289 -6.23 -1.55 33.28
N VAL A 290 -6.58 -0.25 33.18
CA VAL A 290 -7.72 0.37 33.87
C VAL A 290 -8.46 1.24 32.87
N CYS A 291 -9.77 1.11 32.77
CA CYS A 291 -10.60 1.92 31.88
C CYS A 291 -10.43 3.43 32.15
N PRO A 292 -9.97 4.26 31.21
CA PRO A 292 -9.76 5.67 31.44
C PRO A 292 -11.05 6.49 31.68
N THR A 293 -12.22 5.88 31.40
CA THR A 293 -13.51 6.55 31.56
C THR A 293 -14.24 6.17 32.84
N CYS A 294 -14.17 4.91 33.27
CA CYS A 294 -14.90 4.42 34.47
C CYS A 294 -13.98 3.85 35.55
N THR A 295 -12.66 3.84 35.35
CA THR A 295 -11.64 3.39 36.32
C THR A 295 -11.82 1.96 36.85
N GLN A 296 -12.53 1.09 36.13
CA GLN A 296 -12.63 -0.34 36.40
C GLN A 296 -11.46 -1.11 35.75
N GLU A 297 -10.90 -2.09 36.46
CA GLU A 297 -9.91 -3.03 35.96
C GLU A 297 -10.52 -4.01 34.95
#